data_262e63202568973541565e30c1b9d21e
#
_entry.id   262e63202568973541565e30c1b9d21e
#
_cell.length_a   1.000
_cell.length_b   1.000
_cell.length_c   1.000
_cell.angle_alpha   90.00
_cell.angle_beta   90.00
_cell.angle_gamma   90.00
#
_symmetry.space_group_name_H-M   'P 1'
#
loop_
_entity.id
_entity.type
_entity.pdbx_description
1 polymer ?
#
loop_
_entity_poly.entity_id
_entity_poly.type
_entity_poly.pdbx_seq_one_letter_code
_entity_poly.pdbx_strand_id
1 'polypeptide(L)'
;MLSLLENFNYSPPLLKSTKFESFEIKELQPGYFYLYIDNEQWMAYNTNTHLEAYEIYSHYTLAKGHVIVTGMGFGVRENWILSKPEVTKLTIIERSTDLINYHKQINSAFLNDPRVEVVNCDASKYKGSCDVLLLDHYELAPYETVLADVKKVHDNIECKTMWFWPLERIIMHSRRWHSFNDKPYDLITKYEAYQLLKKNWKLDKLHDFSEGDINLMCMMFHSKLFSQSEGLLNGLFFDKKIHHEIYRCI
;
A
#
# COMPACT_ATOMS: atom_id res chain seq x y z
N MET A 1 -7.86 19.21 4.18
CA MET A 1 -7.08 18.02 3.77
C MET A 1 -5.63 18.13 4.23
N LEU A 2 -4.88 19.21 3.89
CA LEU A 2 -3.53 19.44 4.43
C LEU A 2 -3.49 19.45 5.97
N SER A 3 -4.51 20.02 6.64
CA SER A 3 -4.58 20.05 8.11
C SER A 3 -4.63 18.67 8.78
N LEU A 4 -5.08 17.64 8.09
CA LEU A 4 -5.04 16.27 8.59
C LEU A 4 -3.62 15.68 8.57
N LEU A 5 -2.77 16.15 7.64
CA LEU A 5 -1.38 15.72 7.52
C LEU A 5 -0.42 16.57 8.36
N GLU A 6 -0.78 17.82 8.70
CA GLU A 6 0.04 18.74 9.51
C GLU A 6 0.31 18.24 10.93
N ASN A 7 -0.55 17.35 11.45
CA ASN A 7 -0.40 16.72 12.76
C ASN A 7 0.46 15.45 12.75
N PHE A 8 0.94 15.03 11.57
CA PHE A 8 1.79 13.85 11.45
C PHE A 8 3.25 14.24 11.62
N ASN A 9 3.82 13.85 12.74
CA ASN A 9 5.25 13.97 13.00
C ASN A 9 6.00 12.90 12.18
N TYR A 10 6.00 13.10 10.86
CA TYR A 10 6.57 12.17 9.90
C TYR A 10 8.03 12.51 9.63
N SER A 11 8.91 11.58 9.96
CA SER A 11 10.29 11.60 9.50
C SER A 11 10.44 10.64 8.33
N PRO A 12 10.82 11.12 7.13
CA PRO A 12 11.05 10.24 6.00
C PRO A 12 12.14 9.21 6.34
N PRO A 13 12.05 7.98 5.82
CA PRO A 13 13.09 6.99 6.03
C PRO A 13 14.41 7.46 5.41
N LEU A 14 15.52 7.11 6.06
CA LEU A 14 16.83 7.26 5.44
C LEU A 14 16.97 6.22 4.34
N LEU A 15 17.12 6.65 3.08
CA LEU A 15 17.30 5.79 1.94
C LEU A 15 18.68 6.04 1.30
N LYS A 16 19.23 5.00 0.69
CA LYS A 16 20.50 5.06 -0.05
C LYS A 16 20.38 4.25 -1.32
N SER A 17 20.91 4.78 -2.42
CA SER A 17 21.06 4.00 -3.65
C SER A 17 21.93 2.78 -3.38
N THR A 18 21.47 1.62 -3.83
CA THR A 18 22.17 0.35 -3.66
C THR A 18 21.71 -0.65 -4.69
N LYS A 19 22.52 -1.68 -4.91
CA LYS A 19 22.19 -2.80 -5.79
C LYS A 19 22.49 -4.11 -5.08
N PHE A 20 21.48 -4.96 -5.04
CA PHE A 20 21.56 -6.36 -4.63
C PHE A 20 21.32 -7.27 -5.85
N GLU A 21 21.45 -8.56 -5.67
CA GLU A 21 21.18 -9.53 -6.72
C GLU A 21 19.71 -9.50 -7.15
N SER A 22 18.79 -9.41 -6.18
CA SER A 22 17.34 -9.51 -6.39
C SER A 22 16.64 -8.16 -6.57
N PHE A 23 17.30 -7.02 -6.26
CA PHE A 23 16.70 -5.69 -6.41
C PHE A 23 17.73 -4.56 -6.51
N GLU A 24 17.28 -3.41 -6.97
CA GLU A 24 18.08 -2.18 -7.02
C GLU A 24 17.26 -0.98 -6.52
N ILE A 25 17.88 -0.16 -5.66
CA ILE A 25 17.34 1.15 -5.26
C ILE A 25 18.17 2.24 -5.93
N LYS A 26 17.50 3.12 -6.66
CA LYS A 26 18.11 4.26 -7.35
C LYS A 26 17.51 5.56 -6.85
N GLU A 27 18.36 6.51 -6.53
CA GLU A 27 17.98 7.91 -6.43
C GLU A 27 18.21 8.55 -7.80
N LEU A 28 17.15 8.78 -8.58
CA LEU A 28 17.25 9.37 -9.92
C LEU A 28 17.28 10.89 -9.90
N GLN A 29 16.75 11.50 -8.86
CA GLN A 29 16.81 12.93 -8.56
C GLN A 29 16.90 13.11 -7.04
N PRO A 30 17.42 14.22 -6.54
CA PRO A 30 17.51 14.45 -5.10
C PRO A 30 16.17 14.21 -4.37
N GLY A 31 16.16 13.22 -3.48
CA GLY A 31 14.98 12.81 -2.73
C GLY A 31 13.98 11.90 -3.45
N TYR A 32 14.23 11.54 -4.73
CA TYR A 32 13.37 10.61 -5.48
C TYR A 32 14.03 9.24 -5.59
N PHE A 33 13.50 8.29 -4.84
CA PHE A 33 13.97 6.91 -4.79
C PHE A 33 13.03 5.97 -5.55
N TYR A 34 13.61 5.03 -6.26
CA TYR A 34 12.91 3.99 -7.01
C TYR A 34 13.44 2.62 -6.59
N LEU A 35 12.52 1.71 -6.30
CA LEU A 35 12.80 0.29 -6.06
C LEU A 35 12.50 -0.48 -7.34
N TYR A 36 13.52 -1.19 -7.85
CA TYR A 36 13.41 -2.07 -9.00
C TYR A 36 13.63 -3.52 -8.53
N ILE A 37 12.76 -4.42 -8.98
CA ILE A 37 12.90 -5.87 -8.81
C ILE A 37 12.83 -6.47 -10.21
N ASP A 38 13.80 -7.31 -10.57
CA ASP A 38 13.92 -7.91 -11.91
C ASP A 38 13.88 -6.87 -13.05
N ASN A 39 14.48 -5.69 -12.83
CA ASN A 39 14.47 -4.52 -13.71
C ASN A 39 13.08 -3.87 -13.92
N GLU A 40 12.05 -4.29 -13.21
CA GLU A 40 10.75 -3.63 -13.20
C GLU A 40 10.63 -2.70 -11.99
N GLN A 41 10.03 -1.53 -12.21
CA GLN A 41 9.80 -0.57 -11.14
C GLN A 41 8.65 -1.05 -10.26
N TRP A 42 8.96 -1.33 -8.99
CA TRP A 42 7.98 -1.76 -7.99
C TRP A 42 7.41 -0.62 -7.17
N MET A 43 8.26 0.33 -6.82
CA MET A 43 7.88 1.42 -5.93
C MET A 43 8.66 2.68 -6.29
N ALA A 44 8.02 3.83 -6.13
CA ALA A 44 8.66 5.14 -6.16
C ALA A 44 8.34 5.88 -4.87
N TYR A 45 9.30 6.63 -4.34
CA TYR A 45 9.12 7.42 -3.14
C TYR A 45 9.84 8.75 -3.26
N ASN A 46 9.13 9.83 -2.92
CA ASN A 46 9.69 11.17 -2.90
C ASN A 46 9.75 11.68 -1.46
N THR A 47 10.97 11.81 -0.92
CA THR A 47 11.20 12.28 0.44
C THR A 47 10.83 13.74 0.66
N ASN A 48 10.68 14.52 -0.41
CA ASN A 48 10.38 15.95 -0.37
C ASN A 48 8.86 16.23 -0.40
N THR A 49 8.03 15.19 -0.54
CA THR A 49 6.57 15.32 -0.60
C THR A 49 5.90 14.34 0.35
N HIS A 50 4.67 14.64 0.73
CA HIS A 50 3.84 13.75 1.54
C HIS A 50 2.87 12.90 0.70
N LEU A 51 3.14 12.72 -0.60
CA LEU A 51 2.22 12.01 -1.50
C LEU A 51 1.99 10.56 -1.07
N GLU A 52 3.03 9.87 -0.61
CA GLU A 52 2.90 8.50 -0.06
C GLU A 52 1.99 8.46 1.17
N ALA A 53 1.92 9.55 1.94
CA ALA A 53 1.03 9.66 3.07
C ALA A 53 -0.44 9.45 2.70
N TYR A 54 -0.85 9.86 1.51
CA TYR A 54 -2.23 9.65 1.04
C TYR A 54 -2.54 8.17 0.80
N GLU A 55 -1.58 7.40 0.30
CA GLU A 55 -1.79 5.95 0.08
C GLU A 55 -1.80 5.16 1.37
N ILE A 56 -0.94 5.53 2.31
CA ILE A 56 -0.82 4.80 3.58
C ILE A 56 -1.69 5.37 4.71
N TYR A 57 -2.51 6.39 4.43
CA TYR A 57 -3.41 7.00 5.43
C TYR A 57 -4.37 5.98 6.05
N SER A 58 -4.95 5.10 5.22
CA SER A 58 -5.83 4.04 5.70
C SER A 58 -5.09 3.04 6.60
N HIS A 59 -3.82 2.73 6.28
CA HIS A 59 -2.96 1.90 7.13
C HIS A 59 -2.76 2.54 8.49
N TYR A 60 -2.40 3.82 8.50
CA TYR A 60 -2.17 4.56 9.72
C TYR A 60 -3.42 4.63 10.60
N THR A 61 -4.57 4.98 10.02
CA THR A 61 -5.82 5.14 10.79
C THR A 61 -6.29 3.84 11.43
N LEU A 62 -6.12 2.71 10.74
CA LEU A 62 -6.53 1.39 11.24
C LEU A 62 -5.55 0.80 12.25
N ALA A 63 -4.26 1.14 12.18
CA ALA A 63 -3.21 0.51 12.96
C ALA A 63 -3.40 0.72 14.47
N LYS A 64 -3.55 -0.38 15.22
CA LYS A 64 -3.63 -0.44 16.69
C LYS A 64 -3.41 -1.87 17.18
N GLY A 65 -2.99 -2.03 18.43
CA GLY A 65 -2.72 -3.35 19.02
C GLY A 65 -1.58 -4.08 18.31
N HIS A 66 -1.72 -5.35 18.07
CA HIS A 66 -0.80 -6.13 17.23
C HIS A 66 -1.17 -5.93 15.75
N VAL A 67 -0.26 -5.34 15.00
CA VAL A 67 -0.40 -5.10 13.56
C VAL A 67 0.50 -6.07 12.80
N ILE A 68 -0.03 -6.76 11.79
CA ILE A 68 0.75 -7.48 10.79
C ILE A 68 0.72 -6.67 9.49
N VAL A 69 1.90 -6.44 8.91
CA VAL A 69 2.05 -5.83 7.59
C VAL A 69 2.73 -6.81 6.65
N THR A 70 2.40 -6.79 5.36
CA THR A 70 3.06 -7.59 4.34
C THR A 70 3.78 -6.69 3.34
N GLY A 71 5.00 -7.09 2.97
CA GLY A 71 5.93 -6.25 2.24
C GLY A 71 6.58 -5.19 3.14
N MET A 72 7.82 -4.87 2.90
CA MET A 72 8.59 -3.88 3.67
C MET A 72 8.81 -2.59 2.86
N GLY A 73 9.01 -2.72 1.56
CA GLY A 73 9.27 -1.60 0.67
C GLY A 73 10.38 -0.68 1.20
N PHE A 74 10.11 0.61 1.25
CA PHE A 74 11.04 1.60 1.80
C PHE A 74 10.91 1.83 3.32
N GLY A 75 10.06 1.10 4.02
CA GLY A 75 9.84 1.26 5.47
C GLY A 75 9.04 2.51 5.85
N VAL A 76 8.41 3.18 4.89
CA VAL A 76 7.63 4.41 5.11
C VAL A 76 6.44 4.15 6.02
N ARG A 77 5.65 3.13 5.67
CA ARG A 77 4.46 2.71 6.40
C ARG A 77 4.79 2.26 7.82
N GLU A 78 5.86 1.50 7.97
CA GLU A 78 6.33 0.93 9.24
C GLU A 78 6.67 2.04 10.23
N ASN A 79 7.43 3.04 9.80
CA ASN A 79 7.77 4.21 10.63
C ASN A 79 6.50 4.96 11.08
N TRP A 80 5.51 5.10 10.21
CA TRP A 80 4.25 5.77 10.55
C TRP A 80 3.43 4.98 11.56
N ILE A 81 3.24 3.70 11.32
CA ILE A 81 2.50 2.82 12.22
C ILE A 81 3.13 2.85 13.62
N LEU A 82 4.46 2.81 13.70
CA LEU A 82 5.18 2.84 14.97
C LEU A 82 5.15 4.19 15.69
N SER A 83 4.80 5.28 15.00
CA SER A 83 4.58 6.57 15.67
C SER A 83 3.32 6.58 16.56
N LYS A 84 2.44 5.58 16.40
CA LYS A 84 1.21 5.45 17.20
C LYS A 84 1.49 4.69 18.50
N PRO A 85 1.19 5.28 19.66
CA PRO A 85 1.33 4.60 20.95
C PRO A 85 0.35 3.43 21.11
N GLU A 86 -0.75 3.40 20.36
CA GLU A 86 -1.74 2.33 20.38
C GLU A 86 -1.25 1.04 19.71
N VAL A 87 -0.17 1.11 18.92
CA VAL A 87 0.47 -0.05 18.32
C VAL A 87 1.40 -0.69 19.34
N THR A 88 1.07 -1.89 19.79
CA THR A 88 1.81 -2.62 20.82
C THR A 88 2.81 -3.62 20.25
N LYS A 89 2.55 -4.09 19.02
CA LYS A 89 3.44 -4.98 18.27
C LYS A 89 3.27 -4.75 16.77
N LEU A 90 4.36 -4.81 16.02
CA LEU A 90 4.37 -4.78 14.55
C LEU A 90 5.13 -6.00 14.04
N THR A 91 4.44 -6.91 13.35
CA THR A 91 5.06 -8.02 12.64
C THR A 91 5.12 -7.69 11.15
N ILE A 92 6.31 -7.67 10.57
CA ILE A 92 6.56 -7.37 9.16
C ILE A 92 6.88 -8.67 8.45
N ILE A 93 6.06 -9.05 7.47
CA ILE A 93 6.27 -10.24 6.64
C ILE A 93 6.90 -9.79 5.34
N GLU A 94 8.16 -10.16 5.12
CA GLU A 94 8.92 -9.80 3.92
C GLU A 94 9.59 -11.03 3.31
N ARG A 95 9.37 -11.25 2.01
CA ARG A 95 9.94 -12.43 1.32
C ARG A 95 11.40 -12.24 0.92
N SER A 96 11.82 -11.00 0.65
CA SER A 96 13.16 -10.69 0.18
C SER A 96 14.15 -10.56 1.33
N THR A 97 15.03 -11.54 1.46
CA THR A 97 16.15 -11.51 2.42
C THR A 97 17.06 -10.31 2.15
N ASP A 98 17.27 -9.98 0.87
CA ASP A 98 18.11 -8.84 0.46
C ASP A 98 17.52 -7.51 0.91
N LEU A 99 16.19 -7.33 0.79
CA LEU A 99 15.53 -6.11 1.25
C LEU A 99 15.60 -5.97 2.77
N ILE A 100 15.44 -7.07 3.52
CA ILE A 100 15.66 -7.08 4.96
C ILE A 100 17.11 -6.70 5.31
N ASN A 101 18.08 -7.23 4.58
CA ASN A 101 19.51 -6.93 4.79
C ASN A 101 19.82 -5.47 4.44
N TYR A 102 19.21 -4.93 3.38
CA TYR A 102 19.32 -3.50 3.05
C TYR A 102 18.89 -2.62 4.23
N HIS A 103 17.71 -2.86 4.79
CA HIS A 103 17.22 -2.08 5.92
C HIS A 103 18.10 -2.22 7.17
N LYS A 104 18.71 -3.38 7.40
CA LYS A 104 19.72 -3.57 8.45
C LYS A 104 20.98 -2.76 8.18
N GLN A 105 21.49 -2.76 6.93
CA GLN A 105 22.70 -2.03 6.54
C GLN A 105 22.55 -0.51 6.68
N ILE A 106 21.40 0.04 6.32
CA ILE A 106 21.13 1.47 6.45
C ILE A 106 20.66 1.85 7.88
N ASN A 107 20.57 0.88 8.78
CA ASN A 107 20.09 1.05 10.14
C ASN A 107 18.71 1.74 10.20
N SER A 108 17.75 1.19 9.45
CA SER A 108 16.39 1.73 9.40
C SER A 108 15.77 1.80 10.80
N ALA A 109 15.25 2.98 11.15
CA ALA A 109 14.80 3.28 12.51
C ALA A 109 13.74 2.30 13.03
N PHE A 110 12.82 1.86 12.17
CA PHE A 110 11.77 0.92 12.56
C PHE A 110 12.31 -0.45 13.01
N LEU A 111 13.46 -0.90 12.50
CA LEU A 111 14.05 -2.20 12.92
C LEU A 111 14.61 -2.18 14.35
N ASN A 112 14.85 -0.98 14.90
CA ASN A 112 15.36 -0.81 16.25
C ASN A 112 14.23 -0.64 17.29
N ASP A 113 12.98 -0.55 16.86
CA ASP A 113 11.84 -0.46 17.77
C ASP A 113 11.58 -1.83 18.40
N PRO A 114 11.53 -1.95 19.74
CA PRO A 114 11.34 -3.23 20.43
C PRO A 114 9.99 -3.90 20.14
N ARG A 115 9.05 -3.19 19.55
CA ARG A 115 7.75 -3.73 19.14
C ARG A 115 7.82 -4.48 17.79
N VAL A 116 8.93 -4.36 17.04
CA VAL A 116 9.06 -4.89 15.67
C VAL A 116 9.60 -6.30 15.66
N GLU A 117 8.92 -7.15 14.92
CA GLU A 117 9.36 -8.49 14.53
C GLU A 117 9.35 -8.60 13.01
N VAL A 118 10.47 -9.00 12.40
CA VAL A 118 10.56 -9.26 10.95
C VAL A 118 10.56 -10.76 10.71
N VAL A 119 9.63 -11.23 9.88
CA VAL A 119 9.49 -12.61 9.47
C VAL A 119 9.83 -12.73 7.98
N ASN A 120 10.92 -13.44 7.66
CA ASN A 120 11.33 -13.67 6.28
C ASN A 120 10.56 -14.86 5.70
N CYS A 121 9.42 -14.59 5.10
CA CYS A 121 8.63 -15.59 4.37
C CYS A 121 7.68 -14.96 3.36
N ASP A 122 7.12 -15.80 2.50
CA ASP A 122 6.02 -15.43 1.61
C ASP A 122 4.73 -15.22 2.42
N ALA A 123 4.09 -14.05 2.24
CA ALA A 123 2.88 -13.67 2.98
C ALA A 123 1.74 -14.70 2.82
N SER A 124 1.61 -15.30 1.63
CA SER A 124 0.60 -16.32 1.35
C SER A 124 0.81 -17.64 2.10
N LYS A 125 2.00 -17.85 2.69
CA LYS A 125 2.36 -19.05 3.48
C LYS A 125 2.39 -18.79 4.98
N TYR A 126 2.41 -17.53 5.39
CA TYR A 126 2.42 -17.17 6.80
C TYR A 126 1.09 -17.51 7.47
N LYS A 127 1.16 -18.03 8.69
CA LYS A 127 0.01 -18.30 9.54
C LYS A 127 0.21 -17.62 10.88
N GLY A 128 -0.78 -16.90 11.35
CA GLY A 128 -0.69 -16.18 12.60
C GLY A 128 -1.98 -15.46 12.96
N SER A 129 -1.90 -14.62 13.98
CA SER A 129 -3.02 -13.81 14.43
C SER A 129 -2.60 -12.39 14.79
N CYS A 130 -3.48 -11.42 14.60
CA CYS A 130 -3.26 -10.02 14.93
C CYS A 130 -4.58 -9.28 15.20
N ASP A 131 -4.48 -8.02 15.61
CA ASP A 131 -5.65 -7.15 15.67
C ASP A 131 -5.95 -6.54 14.30
N VAL A 132 -4.90 -6.10 13.59
CA VAL A 132 -5.00 -5.44 12.29
C VAL A 132 -4.04 -6.06 11.29
N LEU A 133 -4.55 -6.42 10.11
CA LEU A 133 -3.78 -6.95 8.98
C LEU A 133 -3.78 -5.93 7.84
N LEU A 134 -2.59 -5.49 7.41
CA LEU A 134 -2.38 -4.51 6.35
C LEU A 134 -1.54 -5.10 5.23
N LEU A 135 -2.16 -5.34 4.08
CA LEU A 135 -1.53 -6.00 2.94
C LEU A 135 -1.04 -4.98 1.91
N ASP A 136 0.25 -5.04 1.57
CA ASP A 136 0.88 -4.15 0.59
C ASP A 136 2.17 -4.79 0.06
N HIS A 137 2.04 -5.90 -0.67
CA HIS A 137 3.15 -6.64 -1.26
C HIS A 137 2.85 -7.02 -2.72
N TYR A 138 1.95 -6.29 -3.35
CA TYR A 138 1.47 -6.59 -4.70
C TYR A 138 2.21 -5.78 -5.75
N GLU A 139 2.45 -6.42 -6.89
CA GLU A 139 2.80 -5.75 -8.12
C GLU A 139 1.57 -5.06 -8.73
N LEU A 140 1.79 -4.25 -9.76
CA LEU A 140 0.75 -3.81 -10.67
C LEU A 140 0.27 -5.00 -11.52
N ALA A 141 -0.46 -5.92 -10.87
CA ALA A 141 -1.02 -7.10 -11.48
C ALA A 141 -2.51 -6.91 -11.80
N PRO A 142 -3.11 -7.76 -12.64
CA PRO A 142 -4.56 -7.80 -12.82
C PRO A 142 -5.27 -7.94 -11.46
N TYR A 143 -6.37 -7.22 -11.27
CA TYR A 143 -7.05 -7.15 -9.97
C TYR A 143 -7.52 -8.51 -9.45
N GLU A 144 -7.89 -9.43 -10.33
CA GLU A 144 -8.25 -10.80 -9.97
C GLU A 144 -7.08 -11.53 -9.33
N THR A 145 -5.87 -11.31 -9.83
CA THR A 145 -4.65 -11.89 -9.28
C THR A 145 -4.39 -11.33 -7.88
N VAL A 146 -4.49 -10.01 -7.73
CA VAL A 146 -4.36 -9.35 -6.42
C VAL A 146 -5.41 -9.88 -5.45
N LEU A 147 -6.68 -9.91 -5.84
CA LEU A 147 -7.77 -10.35 -4.97
C LEU A 147 -7.66 -11.85 -4.61
N ALA A 148 -7.19 -12.69 -5.53
CA ALA A 148 -6.93 -14.09 -5.25
C ALA A 148 -5.83 -14.28 -4.20
N ASP A 149 -4.78 -13.45 -4.24
CA ASP A 149 -3.71 -13.48 -3.25
C ASP A 149 -4.16 -12.88 -1.91
N VAL A 150 -4.86 -11.75 -1.92
CA VAL A 150 -5.53 -11.17 -0.74
C VAL A 150 -6.35 -12.23 -0.03
N LYS A 151 -7.14 -13.01 -0.79
CA LYS A 151 -7.97 -14.08 -0.21
C LYS A 151 -7.16 -15.18 0.46
N LYS A 152 -6.02 -15.59 -0.13
CA LYS A 152 -5.14 -16.58 0.50
C LYS A 152 -4.57 -16.08 1.84
N VAL A 153 -4.10 -14.83 1.87
CA VAL A 153 -3.56 -14.24 3.09
C VAL A 153 -4.66 -14.05 4.13
N HIS A 154 -5.83 -13.57 3.72
CA HIS A 154 -7.01 -13.43 4.56
C HIS A 154 -7.40 -14.77 5.25
N ASP A 155 -7.32 -15.88 4.52
CA ASP A 155 -7.69 -17.19 5.05
C ASP A 155 -6.62 -17.80 5.98
N ASN A 156 -5.37 -17.36 5.84
CA ASN A 156 -4.25 -17.86 6.63
C ASN A 156 -3.98 -17.07 7.93
N ILE A 157 -4.38 -15.80 7.97
CA ILE A 157 -4.10 -14.93 9.12
C ILE A 157 -5.42 -14.57 9.81
N GLU A 158 -5.53 -14.95 11.09
CA GLU A 158 -6.66 -14.55 11.91
C GLU A 158 -6.50 -13.08 12.33
N CYS A 159 -7.48 -12.23 12.04
CA CYS A 159 -7.44 -10.82 12.42
C CYS A 159 -8.86 -10.27 12.70
N LYS A 160 -8.92 -9.20 13.49
CA LYS A 160 -10.20 -8.50 13.78
C LYS A 160 -10.60 -7.62 12.61
N THR A 161 -9.62 -7.03 11.91
CA THR A 161 -9.84 -6.20 10.73
C THR A 161 -8.65 -6.24 9.80
N MET A 162 -8.91 -6.06 8.51
CA MET A 162 -7.87 -5.98 7.48
C MET A 162 -8.13 -4.84 6.50
N TRP A 163 -7.07 -4.43 5.85
CA TRP A 163 -7.07 -3.58 4.68
C TRP A 163 -5.99 -4.05 3.70
N PHE A 164 -6.10 -3.74 2.43
CA PHE A 164 -5.09 -4.07 1.43
C PHE A 164 -4.95 -2.97 0.37
N TRP A 165 -3.72 -2.71 -0.04
CA TRP A 165 -3.43 -1.93 -1.24
C TRP A 165 -3.62 -2.84 -2.48
N PRO A 166 -4.21 -2.43 -3.58
CA PRO A 166 -4.76 -1.11 -3.93
C PRO A 166 -6.32 -1.09 -3.88
N LEU A 167 -6.91 -1.23 -2.71
CA LEU A 167 -8.35 -1.32 -2.54
C LEU A 167 -9.10 -0.17 -3.23
N GLU A 168 -8.64 1.07 -3.03
CA GLU A 168 -9.26 2.26 -3.59
C GLU A 168 -9.26 2.24 -5.12
N ARG A 169 -8.14 1.81 -5.69
CA ARG A 169 -7.98 1.65 -7.12
C ARG A 169 -8.94 0.60 -7.66
N ILE A 170 -9.05 -0.53 -6.98
CA ILE A 170 -9.98 -1.60 -7.36
C ILE A 170 -11.44 -1.11 -7.28
N ILE A 171 -11.82 -0.39 -6.23
CA ILE A 171 -13.17 0.20 -6.09
C ILE A 171 -13.47 1.16 -7.23
N MET A 172 -12.53 2.04 -7.57
CA MET A 172 -12.71 3.00 -8.66
C MET A 172 -12.82 2.33 -10.02
N HIS A 173 -12.09 1.23 -10.23
CA HIS A 173 -12.13 0.46 -11.48
C HIS A 173 -13.31 -0.50 -11.56
N SER A 174 -13.71 -1.12 -10.44
CA SER A 174 -14.84 -2.06 -10.42
C SER A 174 -16.16 -1.40 -10.85
N ARG A 175 -16.26 -0.09 -10.72
CA ARG A 175 -17.36 0.68 -11.29
C ARG A 175 -17.41 0.59 -12.83
N ARG A 176 -16.30 0.29 -13.49
CA ARG A 176 -16.18 0.13 -14.95
C ARG A 176 -16.37 -1.31 -15.41
N TRP A 177 -16.40 -2.27 -14.49
CA TRP A 177 -16.54 -3.69 -14.85
C TRP A 177 -18.01 -4.11 -14.81
N HIS A 178 -18.57 -4.31 -15.97
CA HIS A 178 -19.94 -4.78 -16.16
C HIS A 178 -20.25 -6.13 -15.49
N SER A 179 -19.21 -6.85 -15.01
CA SER A 179 -19.34 -8.19 -14.45
C SER A 179 -19.81 -8.25 -12.98
N PHE A 180 -19.90 -7.12 -12.28
CA PHE A 180 -20.31 -7.14 -10.87
C PHE A 180 -21.82 -7.06 -10.66
N ASN A 181 -22.55 -6.48 -11.60
CA ASN A 181 -24.00 -6.42 -11.62
C ASN A 181 -24.46 -6.06 -13.04
N ASP A 182 -25.64 -6.54 -13.44
CA ASP A 182 -26.32 -6.13 -14.68
C ASP A 182 -26.72 -4.65 -14.73
N LYS A 183 -26.18 -3.82 -13.83
CA LYS A 183 -26.40 -2.38 -13.75
C LYS A 183 -25.40 -1.64 -14.64
N PRO A 184 -25.85 -0.60 -15.37
CA PRO A 184 -24.96 0.31 -16.07
C PRO A 184 -23.93 0.94 -15.13
N TYR A 185 -22.73 1.15 -15.62
CA TYR A 185 -21.57 1.72 -14.92
C TYR A 185 -21.86 2.94 -14.02
N ASP A 186 -22.73 3.85 -14.48
CA ASP A 186 -23.04 5.11 -13.81
C ASP A 186 -24.02 4.96 -12.63
N LEU A 187 -24.51 3.74 -12.37
CA LEU A 187 -25.52 3.50 -11.34
C LEU A 187 -24.98 2.85 -10.05
N ILE A 188 -23.68 2.53 -9.99
CA ILE A 188 -23.07 1.96 -8.78
C ILE A 188 -22.26 3.04 -8.07
N THR A 189 -22.55 3.29 -6.80
CA THR A 189 -21.70 4.15 -5.95
C THR A 189 -20.38 3.45 -5.61
N LYS A 190 -19.37 4.21 -5.18
CA LYS A 190 -18.10 3.63 -4.70
C LYS A 190 -18.32 2.70 -3.51
N TYR A 191 -19.27 3.04 -2.64
CA TYR A 191 -19.63 2.24 -1.48
C TYR A 191 -20.30 0.92 -1.88
N GLU A 192 -21.23 0.94 -2.84
CA GLU A 192 -21.81 -0.29 -3.37
C GLU A 192 -20.75 -1.19 -4.01
N ALA A 193 -19.83 -0.62 -4.79
CA ALA A 193 -18.71 -1.37 -5.36
C ALA A 193 -17.85 -2.03 -4.28
N TYR A 194 -17.54 -1.32 -3.20
CA TYR A 194 -16.84 -1.85 -2.04
C TYR A 194 -17.59 -3.01 -1.36
N GLN A 195 -18.90 -2.86 -1.13
CA GLN A 195 -19.73 -3.91 -0.51
C GLN A 195 -19.82 -5.17 -1.40
N LEU A 196 -19.95 -4.99 -2.71
CA LEU A 196 -19.95 -6.09 -3.67
C LEU A 196 -18.60 -6.83 -3.69
N LEU A 197 -17.48 -6.10 -3.67
CA LEU A 197 -16.14 -6.69 -3.61
C LEU A 197 -15.99 -7.54 -2.34
N LYS A 198 -16.32 -6.97 -1.17
CA LYS A 198 -16.28 -7.67 0.12
C LYS A 198 -17.11 -8.97 0.09
N LYS A 199 -18.34 -8.90 -0.43
CA LYS A 199 -19.25 -10.03 -0.54
C LYS A 199 -18.76 -11.10 -1.53
N ASN A 200 -18.41 -10.69 -2.74
CA ASN A 200 -18.08 -11.63 -3.83
C ASN A 200 -16.77 -12.39 -3.55
N TRP A 201 -15.80 -11.72 -2.92
CA TRP A 201 -14.53 -12.34 -2.53
C TRP A 201 -14.52 -12.93 -1.12
N LYS A 202 -15.66 -12.86 -0.40
CA LYS A 202 -15.80 -13.37 0.98
C LYS A 202 -14.69 -12.85 1.91
N LEU A 203 -14.46 -11.54 1.86
CA LEU A 203 -13.47 -10.83 2.67
C LEU A 203 -14.16 -10.27 3.92
N ASP A 204 -14.64 -11.15 4.80
CA ASP A 204 -15.42 -10.80 5.99
C ASP A 204 -14.61 -10.00 7.03
N LYS A 205 -13.29 -10.15 7.06
CA LYS A 205 -12.38 -9.39 7.92
C LYS A 205 -12.02 -8.00 7.34
N LEU A 206 -12.38 -7.71 6.07
CA LEU A 206 -12.15 -6.40 5.49
C LEU A 206 -12.89 -5.34 6.30
N HIS A 207 -12.19 -4.28 6.70
CA HIS A 207 -12.70 -3.25 7.62
C HIS A 207 -14.03 -2.69 7.15
N ASP A 208 -14.97 -2.48 8.07
CA ASP A 208 -16.29 -1.91 7.75
C ASP A 208 -16.20 -0.39 7.63
N PHE A 209 -15.73 0.06 6.48
CA PHE A 209 -15.69 1.48 6.15
C PHE A 209 -17.11 2.03 5.95
N SER A 210 -17.34 3.24 6.44
CA SER A 210 -18.53 4.00 6.09
C SER A 210 -18.47 4.47 4.62
N GLU A 211 -19.60 4.89 4.07
CA GLU A 211 -19.62 5.50 2.74
C GLU A 211 -18.74 6.76 2.67
N GLY A 212 -18.71 7.53 3.77
CA GLY A 212 -17.84 8.71 3.88
C GLY A 212 -16.36 8.35 3.81
N ASP A 213 -15.94 7.29 4.49
CA ASP A 213 -14.56 6.81 4.46
C ASP A 213 -14.15 6.35 3.06
N ILE A 214 -14.98 5.54 2.40
CA ILE A 214 -14.74 5.07 1.03
C ILE A 214 -14.63 6.24 0.06
N ASN A 215 -15.51 7.23 0.16
CA ASN A 215 -15.44 8.43 -0.67
C ASN A 215 -14.17 9.23 -0.42
N LEU A 216 -13.77 9.39 0.85
CA LEU A 216 -12.54 10.10 1.23
C LEU A 216 -11.29 9.38 0.68
N MET A 217 -11.19 8.07 0.89
CA MET A 217 -10.06 7.25 0.41
C MET A 217 -9.91 7.34 -1.12
N CYS A 218 -11.01 7.17 -1.85
CA CYS A 218 -11.00 7.29 -3.31
C CYS A 218 -10.66 8.72 -3.79
N MET A 219 -11.08 9.74 -3.04
CA MET A 219 -10.74 11.13 -3.35
C MET A 219 -9.25 11.39 -3.11
N MET A 220 -8.67 10.90 -2.03
CA MET A 220 -7.25 11.01 -1.73
C MET A 220 -6.41 10.34 -2.82
N PHE A 221 -6.77 9.12 -3.20
CA PHE A 221 -6.13 8.40 -4.29
C PHE A 221 -6.19 9.17 -5.62
N HIS A 222 -7.36 9.73 -5.96
CA HIS A 222 -7.52 10.55 -7.16
C HIS A 222 -6.66 11.81 -7.12
N SER A 223 -6.56 12.47 -5.97
CA SER A 223 -5.73 13.67 -5.79
C SER A 223 -4.24 13.37 -5.97
N LYS A 224 -3.78 12.20 -5.53
CA LYS A 224 -2.40 11.73 -5.80
C LYS A 224 -2.14 11.56 -7.30
N LEU A 225 -3.06 10.91 -8.02
CA LEU A 225 -2.93 10.74 -9.47
C LEU A 225 -2.87 12.09 -10.20
N PHE A 226 -3.66 13.08 -9.76
CA PHE A 226 -3.65 14.43 -10.32
C PHE A 226 -2.32 15.14 -10.09
N SER A 227 -1.80 15.09 -8.86
CA SER A 227 -0.51 15.69 -8.50
C SER A 227 0.65 15.05 -9.28
N GLN A 228 0.58 13.75 -9.54
CA GLN A 228 1.55 13.06 -10.37
C GLN A 228 1.45 13.48 -11.85
N SER A 229 0.23 13.72 -12.36
CA SER A 229 0.02 14.19 -13.73
C SER A 229 0.49 15.62 -13.97
N GLU A 230 0.36 16.51 -13.00
CA GLU A 230 0.92 17.86 -13.07
C GLU A 230 2.45 17.86 -13.07
N GLY A 231 3.07 16.96 -12.31
CA GLY A 231 4.52 16.69 -12.37
C GLY A 231 4.97 16.18 -13.74
N LEU A 232 4.12 15.42 -14.43
CA LEU A 232 4.36 14.92 -15.80
C LEU A 232 4.31 16.02 -16.86
N LEU A 233 3.39 16.99 -16.72
CA LEU A 233 3.32 18.15 -17.62
C LEU A 233 4.57 19.04 -17.51
N ASN A 234 5.30 18.96 -16.41
CA ASN A 234 6.59 19.63 -16.20
C ASN A 234 7.82 18.80 -16.61
N GLY A 235 7.65 17.76 -17.40
CA GLY A 235 8.74 17.05 -18.09
C GLY A 235 9.42 15.93 -17.28
N LEU A 236 8.82 15.41 -16.23
CA LEU A 236 9.34 14.32 -15.42
C LEU A 236 8.83 12.95 -15.92
N PHE A 237 9.74 12.10 -16.32
CA PHE A 237 9.55 10.81 -16.99
C PHE A 237 8.67 9.82 -16.24
N PHE A 238 7.60 9.36 -16.90
CA PHE A 238 6.98 8.07 -16.64
C PHE A 238 7.18 7.14 -17.86
N ASP A 239 7.46 5.88 -17.59
CA ASP A 239 7.54 4.86 -18.63
C ASP A 239 6.21 4.81 -19.41
N LYS A 240 6.29 4.79 -20.74
CA LYS A 240 5.14 4.80 -21.66
C LYS A 240 4.14 3.66 -21.41
N LYS A 241 4.56 2.56 -20.78
CA LYS A 241 3.71 1.42 -20.45
C LYS A 241 2.70 1.75 -19.33
N ILE A 242 3.15 2.46 -18.30
CA ILE A 242 2.30 2.92 -17.19
C ILE A 242 1.35 4.02 -17.67
N HIS A 243 1.81 4.89 -18.56
CA HIS A 243 1.01 5.94 -19.20
C HIS A 243 -0.21 5.36 -19.93
N HIS A 244 -0.04 4.27 -20.67
CA HIS A 244 -1.13 3.67 -21.46
C HIS A 244 -2.20 3.03 -20.59
N GLU A 245 -1.84 2.53 -19.40
CA GLU A 245 -2.81 1.96 -18.45
C GLU A 245 -3.52 3.04 -17.64
N ILE A 246 -2.83 4.11 -17.22
CA ILE A 246 -3.47 5.23 -16.49
C ILE A 246 -4.49 5.95 -17.37
N TYR A 247 -4.19 6.24 -18.64
CA TYR A 247 -5.12 6.91 -19.56
C TYR A 247 -6.25 6.03 -20.10
N ARG A 248 -6.13 4.71 -20.04
CA ARG A 248 -7.28 3.81 -20.24
C ARG A 248 -8.26 3.82 -19.06
N CYS A 249 -7.90 4.47 -17.97
CA CYS A 249 -8.62 4.48 -16.72
C CYS A 249 -9.28 5.84 -16.39
N ILE A 250 -9.06 6.88 -17.20
CA ILE A 250 -9.77 8.17 -17.20
C ILE A 250 -10.77 8.19 -18.36
#